data_ff5e22a92ff67cd7df8dca04c47780c4
#
_entry.id   ff5e22a92ff67cd7df8dca04c47780c4
#
_cell.length_a   1.000
_cell.length_b   1.000
_cell.length_c   1.000
_cell.angle_alpha   90.00
_cell.angle_beta   90.00
_cell.angle_gamma   90.00
#
_symmetry.space_group_name_H-M   'P 1'
#
loop_
_entity.id
_entity.type
_entity.pdbx_description
1 polymer ?
#
loop_
_entity_poly.entity_id
_entity_poly.type
_entity_poly.pdbx_seq_one_letter_code
_entity_poly.pdbx_strand_id
1 'polypeptide(L)'
;MSTLVKHFAGPSYLNGFFGKDLFNEYNTPAFAGTVPAVNVVESKEGFRIEVAAPGLQKSDFKLNLEKNQLTISAEKEQKEENANEKYTRKEFKYASFQRTFTLPNTVDGDKIEANYADGILSIALPKREEAKEKPARQIDIA
;
A
#
# COMPACT_ATOMS: atom_id res chain seq x y z
N MET A 1 -28.03 -18.26 -19.40
CA MET A 1 -26.99 -18.90 -18.58
C MET A 1 -26.51 -17.87 -17.55
N SER A 2 -26.84 -18.10 -16.30
CA SER A 2 -26.38 -17.23 -15.22
C SER A 2 -24.98 -17.68 -14.82
N THR A 3 -23.99 -16.86 -15.05
CA THR A 3 -22.67 -17.03 -14.46
C THR A 3 -22.77 -16.74 -12.98
N LEU A 4 -22.66 -17.75 -12.15
CA LEU A 4 -22.49 -17.63 -10.71
C LEU A 4 -21.13 -16.96 -10.46
N VAL A 5 -21.12 -15.67 -10.23
CA VAL A 5 -19.98 -15.01 -9.65
C VAL A 5 -19.92 -15.48 -8.18
N LYS A 6 -19.02 -16.40 -7.90
CA LYS A 6 -18.68 -16.73 -6.52
C LYS A 6 -18.10 -15.47 -5.89
N HIS A 7 -18.87 -14.79 -5.06
CA HIS A 7 -18.33 -13.81 -4.14
C HIS A 7 -17.34 -14.54 -3.23
N PHE A 8 -16.08 -14.31 -3.46
CA PHE A 8 -15.04 -14.69 -2.53
C PHE A 8 -15.18 -13.74 -1.33
N ALA A 9 -15.95 -14.15 -0.35
CA ALA A 9 -15.95 -13.49 0.94
C ALA A 9 -14.58 -13.79 1.58
N GLY A 10 -13.63 -12.92 1.35
CA GLY A 10 -12.37 -12.94 2.06
C GLY A 10 -12.60 -12.82 3.57
N PRO A 11 -11.69 -13.30 4.40
CA PRO A 11 -11.84 -13.24 5.85
C PRO A 11 -12.10 -11.81 6.32
N SER A 12 -13.00 -11.64 7.29
CA SER A 12 -13.50 -10.32 7.74
C SER A 12 -12.43 -9.37 8.28
N TYR A 13 -11.24 -9.87 8.64
CA TYR A 13 -10.12 -9.03 9.07
C TYR A 13 -9.49 -8.23 7.93
N LEU A 14 -9.60 -8.71 6.67
CA LEU A 14 -9.19 -7.94 5.50
C LEU A 14 -10.10 -6.72 5.28
N ASN A 15 -11.38 -6.80 5.63
CA ASN A 15 -12.29 -5.67 5.58
C ASN A 15 -11.92 -4.54 6.56
N GLY A 16 -11.28 -4.88 7.67
CA GLY A 16 -10.78 -3.87 8.62
C GLY A 16 -9.50 -3.19 8.15
N PHE A 17 -8.64 -3.91 7.44
CA PHE A 17 -7.39 -3.36 6.89
C PHE A 17 -7.63 -2.53 5.61
N PHE A 18 -8.53 -2.99 4.76
CA PHE A 18 -8.93 -2.32 3.55
C PHE A 18 -10.10 -1.35 3.72
N GLY A 19 -10.59 -1.07 4.93
CA GLY A 19 -11.69 -0.20 5.26
C GLY A 19 -12.40 0.50 4.10
N LYS A 20 -13.55 1.03 4.32
CA LYS A 20 -14.34 1.76 3.30
C LYS A 20 -13.55 2.82 2.50
N ASP A 21 -12.42 3.23 3.03
CA ASP A 21 -11.56 4.25 2.43
C ASP A 21 -10.81 3.77 1.19
N LEU A 22 -10.49 2.48 1.07
CA LEU A 22 -9.81 1.97 -0.12
C LEU A 22 -10.71 2.02 -1.37
N PHE A 23 -12.02 1.78 -1.20
CA PHE A 23 -13.00 1.83 -2.29
C PHE A 23 -13.64 3.21 -2.47
N ASN A 24 -13.57 4.07 -1.46
CA ASN A 24 -14.18 5.39 -1.53
C ASN A 24 -13.32 6.40 -2.32
N GLU A 25 -12.05 6.10 -2.50
CA GLU A 25 -11.13 6.94 -3.27
C GLU A 25 -11.37 6.90 -4.79
N TYR A 26 -12.13 5.91 -5.27
CA TYR A 26 -12.57 5.88 -6.67
C TYR A 26 -13.59 6.97 -7.02
N ASN A 27 -14.12 7.67 -6.04
CA ASN A 27 -15.17 8.68 -6.22
C ASN A 27 -14.74 10.12 -5.95
N THR A 28 -13.46 10.37 -5.70
CA THR A 28 -12.97 11.75 -5.60
C THR A 28 -12.45 12.23 -6.95
N PRO A 29 -13.11 13.18 -7.60
CA PRO A 29 -12.74 13.65 -8.95
C PRO A 29 -11.58 14.66 -8.94
N ALA A 30 -10.59 14.52 -8.07
CA ALA A 30 -9.65 15.62 -7.85
C ALA A 30 -8.17 15.30 -8.03
N PHE A 31 -7.78 14.10 -8.46
CA PHE A 31 -6.40 13.87 -8.81
C PHE A 31 -6.28 13.47 -10.29
N ALA A 32 -5.88 14.44 -11.10
CA ALA A 32 -5.45 14.23 -12.49
C ALA A 32 -4.09 13.51 -12.57
N GLY A 33 -3.88 12.51 -11.73
CA GLY A 33 -2.73 11.64 -11.69
C GLY A 33 -3.18 10.20 -11.50
N THR A 34 -2.56 9.27 -12.18
CA THR A 34 -2.79 7.84 -11.97
C THR A 34 -2.37 7.48 -10.54
N VAL A 35 -3.33 7.11 -9.72
CA VAL A 35 -3.06 6.54 -8.40
C VAL A 35 -2.35 5.20 -8.63
N PRO A 36 -1.16 4.95 -8.05
CA PRO A 36 -0.43 3.72 -8.28
C PRO A 36 -1.22 2.52 -7.76
N ALA A 37 -1.11 1.40 -8.47
CA ALA A 37 -1.68 0.14 -8.03
C ALA A 37 -0.96 -0.36 -6.77
N VAL A 38 -1.72 -0.93 -5.85
CA VAL A 38 -1.22 -1.41 -4.56
C VAL A 38 -1.68 -2.83 -4.33
N ASN A 39 -0.74 -3.68 -3.91
CA ASN A 39 -1.02 -4.99 -3.36
C ASN A 39 -0.73 -4.98 -1.86
N VAL A 40 -1.56 -5.66 -1.09
CA VAL A 40 -1.32 -5.91 0.33
C VAL A 40 -1.32 -7.41 0.58
N VAL A 41 -0.25 -7.89 1.18
CA VAL A 41 -0.05 -9.30 1.50
C VAL A 41 0.02 -9.45 3.02
N GLU A 42 -0.72 -10.41 3.56
CA GLU A 42 -0.62 -10.80 4.97
C GLU A 42 0.06 -12.15 5.09
N SER A 43 0.95 -12.25 6.07
CA SER A 43 1.60 -13.48 6.50
C SER A 43 1.49 -13.65 8.01
N LYS A 44 1.99 -14.76 8.54
CA LYS A 44 2.07 -14.97 9.99
C LYS A 44 2.96 -13.94 10.69
N GLU A 45 3.98 -13.48 10.00
CA GLU A 45 4.99 -12.55 10.54
C GLU A 45 4.56 -11.08 10.43
N GLY A 46 3.70 -10.73 9.51
CA GLY A 46 3.29 -9.35 9.30
C GLY A 46 2.56 -9.11 7.99
N PHE A 47 2.54 -7.86 7.61
CA PHE A 47 1.97 -7.41 6.34
C PHE A 47 3.05 -6.86 5.42
N ARG A 48 2.80 -6.87 4.14
CA ARG A 48 3.63 -6.21 3.13
C ARG A 48 2.74 -5.42 2.18
N ILE A 49 3.04 -4.14 2.03
CA ILE A 49 2.40 -3.26 1.06
C ILE A 49 3.35 -3.12 -0.12
N GLU A 50 2.87 -3.38 -1.32
CA GLU A 50 3.61 -3.22 -2.56
C GLU A 50 2.94 -2.14 -3.40
N VAL A 51 3.68 -1.09 -3.72
CA VAL A 51 3.20 0.03 -4.53
C VAL A 51 3.92 0.01 -5.87
N ALA A 52 3.18 -0.18 -6.95
CA ALA A 52 3.72 -0.13 -8.30
C ALA A 52 3.86 1.33 -8.75
N ALA A 53 5.07 1.84 -8.68
CA ALA A 53 5.39 3.22 -9.04
C ALA A 53 6.63 3.29 -9.95
N PRO A 54 6.56 2.73 -11.17
CA PRO A 54 7.68 2.76 -12.09
C PRO A 54 8.03 4.19 -12.51
N GLY A 55 9.28 4.45 -12.78
CA GLY A 55 9.75 5.75 -13.24
C GLY A 55 10.05 6.77 -12.15
N LEU A 56 9.90 6.39 -10.88
CA LEU A 56 10.31 7.18 -9.73
C LEU A 56 11.69 6.73 -9.24
N GLN A 57 12.28 7.54 -8.38
CA GLN A 57 13.51 7.22 -7.66
C GLN A 57 13.20 7.06 -6.16
N LYS A 58 14.08 6.39 -5.45
CA LYS A 58 13.95 6.23 -3.99
C LYS A 58 13.78 7.57 -3.28
N SER A 59 14.47 8.60 -3.74
CA SER A 59 14.42 9.97 -3.18
C SER A 59 13.09 10.68 -3.38
N ASP A 60 12.26 10.22 -4.31
CA ASP A 60 10.96 10.82 -4.61
C ASP A 60 9.88 10.43 -3.57
N PHE A 61 10.13 9.37 -2.80
CA PHE A 61 9.19 8.85 -1.81
C PHE A 61 9.42 9.45 -0.42
N LYS A 62 8.31 9.73 0.25
CA LYS A 62 8.26 10.07 1.67
C LYS A 62 7.26 9.15 2.36
N LEU A 63 7.72 8.53 3.43
CA LEU A 63 6.90 7.69 4.30
C LEU A 63 6.77 8.36 5.65
N ASN A 64 5.57 8.51 6.13
CA ASN A 64 5.28 9.07 7.43
C ASN A 64 4.33 8.16 8.19
N LEU A 65 4.69 7.83 9.42
CA LEU A 65 3.83 7.09 10.34
C LEU A 65 3.44 8.02 11.49
N GLU A 66 2.15 8.28 11.59
CA GLU A 66 1.58 9.02 12.68
C GLU A 66 0.48 8.21 13.34
N LYS A 67 0.66 7.87 14.61
CA LYS A 67 -0.23 6.94 15.31
C LYS A 67 -0.30 5.60 14.53
N ASN A 68 -1.46 5.25 14.03
CA ASN A 68 -1.67 4.03 13.24
C ASN A 68 -1.88 4.33 11.74
N GLN A 69 -1.56 5.53 11.30
CA GLN A 69 -1.71 5.93 9.90
C GLN A 69 -0.35 6.01 9.22
N LEU A 70 -0.16 5.16 8.22
CA LEU A 70 0.99 5.19 7.33
C LEU A 70 0.63 5.98 6.08
N THR A 71 1.28 7.10 5.89
CA THR A 71 1.12 7.92 4.68
C THR A 71 2.32 7.72 3.76
N ILE A 72 2.03 7.32 2.55
CA ILE A 72 3.00 7.16 1.46
C ILE A 72 2.77 8.30 0.49
N SER A 73 3.76 9.12 0.28
CA SER A 73 3.72 10.19 -0.72
C SER A 73 4.91 10.11 -1.66
N ALA A 74 4.71 10.49 -2.88
CA ALA A 74 5.78 10.63 -3.85
C ALA A 74 5.55 11.88 -4.69
N GLU A 75 6.62 12.58 -4.96
CA GLU A 75 6.64 13.76 -5.80
C GLU A 75 7.85 13.70 -6.72
N LYS A 76 7.59 13.79 -8.02
CA LYS A 76 8.63 13.86 -9.01
C LYS A 76 8.66 15.28 -9.58
N GLU A 77 9.78 15.97 -9.41
CA GLU A 77 10.02 17.21 -10.11
C GLU A 77 10.05 16.96 -11.62
N GLN A 78 9.17 17.64 -12.34
CA GLN A 78 9.21 17.65 -13.79
C GLN A 78 10.30 18.63 -14.23
N LYS A 79 11.41 18.11 -14.74
CA LYS A 79 12.33 18.95 -15.51
C LYS A 79 11.61 19.34 -16.81
N GLU A 80 11.70 20.60 -17.16
CA GLU A 80 11.10 21.13 -18.38
C GLU A 80 11.49 20.27 -19.59
N GLU A 81 10.48 19.90 -20.36
CA GLU A 81 10.66 19.19 -21.61
C GLU A 81 11.49 20.03 -22.57
N ASN A 82 12.37 19.38 -23.34
CA ASN A 82 13.08 20.04 -24.43
C ASN A 82 12.08 20.78 -25.33
N ALA A 83 12.27 22.07 -25.50
CA ALA A 83 11.37 22.93 -26.29
C ALA A 83 11.14 22.48 -27.74
N ASN A 84 11.92 21.49 -28.20
CA ASN A 84 11.89 20.95 -29.57
C ASN A 84 11.01 19.72 -29.75
N GLU A 85 10.46 19.14 -28.63
CA GLU A 85 9.65 17.94 -28.68
C GLU A 85 8.24 18.21 -28.16
N LYS A 86 7.23 17.80 -28.91
CA LYS A 86 5.83 17.86 -28.52
C LYS A 86 5.26 16.46 -28.44
N TYR A 87 4.56 16.15 -27.35
CA TYR A 87 3.77 14.92 -27.28
C TYR A 87 2.58 15.02 -28.24
N THR A 88 2.49 14.11 -29.19
CA THR A 88 1.30 13.93 -30.01
C THR A 88 0.23 13.12 -29.30
N ARG A 89 0.64 12.26 -28.36
CA ARG A 89 -0.23 11.50 -27.49
C ARG A 89 0.47 11.29 -26.14
N LYS A 90 -0.21 11.62 -25.03
CA LYS A 90 0.29 11.46 -23.67
C LYS A 90 -0.74 10.69 -22.85
N GLU A 91 -0.48 9.43 -22.56
CA GLU A 91 -1.39 8.56 -21.80
C GLU A 91 -1.02 8.46 -20.33
N PHE A 92 0.22 8.77 -19.97
CA PHE A 92 0.65 8.81 -18.58
C PHE A 92 1.44 10.08 -18.28
N LYS A 93 1.27 10.56 -17.05
CA LYS A 93 2.02 11.65 -16.47
C LYS A 93 2.37 11.26 -15.05
N TYR A 94 3.64 11.33 -14.71
CA TYR A 94 4.05 11.17 -13.33
C TYR A 94 3.70 12.44 -12.56
N ALA A 95 2.61 12.36 -11.78
CA ALA A 95 2.23 13.40 -10.86
C ALA A 95 2.56 12.95 -9.43
N SER A 96 2.57 13.89 -8.52
CA SER A 96 2.60 13.58 -7.09
C SER A 96 1.39 12.73 -6.72
N PHE A 97 1.58 11.74 -5.87
CA PHE A 97 0.50 11.00 -5.26
C PHE A 97 0.69 10.90 -3.75
N GLN A 98 -0.40 10.67 -3.06
CA GLN A 98 -0.42 10.42 -1.63
C GLN A 98 -1.45 9.33 -1.33
N ARG A 99 -1.04 8.33 -0.56
CA ARG A 99 -1.93 7.30 -0.04
C ARG A 99 -1.72 7.13 1.45
N THR A 100 -2.82 6.96 2.17
CA THR A 100 -2.81 6.73 3.61
C THR A 100 -3.43 5.37 3.93
N PHE A 101 -2.75 4.59 4.75
CA PHE A 101 -3.19 3.29 5.23
C PHE A 101 -3.36 3.33 6.73
N THR A 102 -4.51 2.88 7.22
CA THR A 102 -4.70 2.67 8.65
C THR A 102 -4.17 1.29 9.03
N LEU A 103 -3.13 1.27 9.84
CA LEU A 103 -2.49 0.03 10.27
C LEU A 103 -3.23 -0.59 11.47
N PRO A 104 -3.36 -1.94 11.51
CA PRO A 104 -3.87 -2.61 12.69
C PRO A 104 -2.93 -2.41 13.89
N ASN A 105 -3.48 -2.46 15.11
CA ASN A 105 -2.68 -2.37 16.34
C ASN A 105 -1.67 -3.51 16.51
N THR A 106 -1.81 -4.57 15.73
CA THR A 106 -0.90 -5.72 15.71
C THR A 106 0.44 -5.42 15.05
N VAL A 107 0.54 -4.33 14.29
CA VAL A 107 1.78 -3.94 13.60
C VAL A 107 2.72 -3.25 14.58
N ASP A 108 3.99 -3.64 14.55
CA ASP A 108 5.07 -2.97 15.26
C ASP A 108 5.60 -1.81 14.41
N GLY A 109 5.16 -0.59 14.73
CA GLY A 109 5.53 0.62 14.00
C GLY A 109 7.02 0.95 14.01
N ASP A 110 7.75 0.48 15.03
CA ASP A 110 9.19 0.76 15.17
C ASP A 110 10.07 -0.10 14.25
N LYS A 111 9.48 -1.17 13.71
CA LYS A 111 10.18 -2.14 12.84
C LYS A 111 9.72 -2.09 11.39
N ILE A 112 9.07 -1.02 10.99
CA ILE A 112 8.65 -0.84 9.60
C ILE A 112 9.87 -0.55 8.74
N GLU A 113 10.01 -1.31 7.67
CA GLU A 113 11.08 -1.16 6.70
C GLU A 113 10.50 -0.94 5.30
N ALA A 114 11.18 -0.15 4.49
CA ALA A 114 10.78 0.10 3.11
C ALA A 114 11.96 -0.09 2.16
N ASN A 115 11.69 -0.70 1.03
CA ASN A 115 12.64 -0.89 -0.05
C ASN A 115 12.01 -0.57 -1.40
N TYR A 116 12.76 0.11 -2.25
CA TYR A 116 12.34 0.41 -3.62
C TYR A 116 13.30 -0.24 -4.61
N ALA A 117 12.77 -1.15 -5.41
CA ALA A 117 13.49 -1.86 -6.45
C ALA A 117 12.57 -2.20 -7.62
N ASP A 118 13.10 -2.17 -8.83
CA ASP A 118 12.39 -2.56 -10.06
C ASP A 118 11.03 -1.87 -10.26
N GLY A 119 10.92 -0.61 -9.83
CA GLY A 119 9.69 0.15 -9.94
C GLY A 119 8.63 -0.17 -8.89
N ILE A 120 8.96 -0.97 -7.88
CA ILE A 120 8.06 -1.36 -6.81
C ILE A 120 8.60 -0.90 -5.46
N LEU A 121 7.78 -0.14 -4.74
CA LEU A 121 8.01 0.18 -3.34
C LEU A 121 7.38 -0.91 -2.47
N SER A 122 8.21 -1.67 -1.78
CA SER A 122 7.80 -2.69 -0.82
C SER A 122 7.98 -2.19 0.60
N ILE A 123 6.92 -2.23 1.39
CA ILE A 123 6.91 -1.80 2.78
C ILE A 123 6.57 -3.01 3.64
N ALA A 124 7.50 -3.43 4.48
CA ALA A 124 7.33 -4.51 5.43
C ALA A 124 6.77 -3.96 6.76
N LEU A 125 5.68 -4.54 7.20
CA LEU A 125 4.94 -4.18 8.41
C LEU A 125 4.91 -5.38 9.36
N PRO A 126 5.95 -5.63 10.17
CA PRO A 126 5.98 -6.81 11.04
C PRO A 126 4.92 -6.71 12.14
N LYS A 127 4.37 -7.86 12.52
CA LYS A 127 3.49 -7.98 13.68
C LYS A 127 4.30 -7.93 14.97
N ARG A 128 3.71 -7.37 16.00
CA ARG A 128 4.26 -7.43 17.35
C ARG A 128 4.38 -8.89 17.79
N GLU A 129 5.36 -9.20 18.62
CA GLU A 129 5.58 -10.57 19.09
C GLU A 129 4.35 -11.16 19.81
N GLU A 130 3.64 -10.35 20.59
CA GLU A 130 2.41 -10.74 21.28
C GLU A 130 1.21 -10.99 20.33
N ALA A 131 1.27 -10.46 19.09
CA ALA A 131 0.23 -10.61 18.08
C ALA A 131 0.50 -11.76 17.10
N LYS A 132 1.70 -12.35 17.13
CA LYS A 132 2.03 -13.53 16.34
C LYS A 132 1.34 -14.76 16.86
N GLU A 133 0.91 -15.65 15.97
CA GLU A 133 0.37 -16.94 16.35
C GLU A 133 1.39 -17.74 17.15
N LYS A 134 1.00 -18.14 18.36
CA LYS A 134 1.80 -19.05 19.18
C LYS A 134 1.47 -20.49 18.80
N PRO A 135 2.45 -21.39 18.80
CA PRO A 135 2.18 -22.80 18.58
C PRO A 135 1.24 -23.33 19.68
N ALA A 136 0.44 -24.34 19.33
CA ALA A 136 -0.45 -24.98 20.28
C ALA A 136 0.36 -25.49 21.48
N ARG A 137 -0.14 -25.21 22.68
CA ARG A 137 0.45 -25.65 23.95
C ARG A 137 -0.48 -26.62 24.63
N GLN A 138 0.06 -27.77 25.04
CA GLN A 138 -0.66 -28.68 25.91
C GLN A 138 -0.67 -28.11 27.34
N ILE A 139 -1.83 -28.14 27.96
CA ILE A 139 -2.02 -27.73 29.36
C ILE A 139 -2.19 -28.97 30.18
N ASP A 140 -1.30 -29.19 31.14
CA ASP A 140 -1.40 -30.27 32.09
C ASP A 140 -2.40 -29.90 33.21
N ILE A 141 -3.27 -30.82 33.53
CA ILE A 141 -4.27 -30.63 34.60
C ILE A 141 -3.60 -31.03 35.90
N ALA A 142 -3.59 -30.07 36.81
CA ALA A 142 -3.09 -30.33 38.15
C ALA A 142 -4.06 -31.18 39.00
#